data_d039d44104b9e9e1ce99d952a1c40c70
#
_entry.id   d039d44104b9e9e1ce99d952a1c40c70
#
_cell.length_a   1.000
_cell.length_b   1.000
_cell.length_c   1.000
_cell.angle_alpha   90.00
_cell.angle_beta   90.00
_cell.angle_gamma   90.00
#
_symmetry.space_group_name_H-M   'P 1'
#
loop_
_entity.id
_entity.type
_entity.pdbx_description
1 polymer ?
#
loop_
_entity_poly.entity_id
_entity_poly.type
_entity_poly.pdbx_seq_one_letter_code
_entity_poly.pdbx_strand_id
1 'polypeptide(L)'
;MKITSFQVDAFTDRLFGGNPAAVVLLPEYPGDDLLKSIASENNLPETAFVVPDGQYFRLRWFTPDIEMDLCGHATLASAHIIFSQTGYMRDTIKFRTVSGELIVKRCSEGYEMEFPLREGLKSELPKEIFDALSIKPKEVYKSRDYLLIYDKQE
;
A
#
# COMPACT_ATOMS: atom_id res chain seq x y z
N MET A 1 -25.40 -8.17 -0.95
CA MET A 1 -24.27 -8.71 -0.14
C MET A 1 -23.88 -7.65 0.88
N LYS A 2 -23.60 -8.01 2.13
CA LYS A 2 -23.06 -7.06 3.14
C LYS A 2 -21.55 -7.28 3.22
N ILE A 3 -20.76 -6.24 3.04
CA ILE A 3 -19.29 -6.27 3.07
C ILE A 3 -18.81 -5.38 4.20
N THR A 4 -17.80 -5.83 4.95
CA THR A 4 -17.16 -5.02 5.98
C THR A 4 -15.99 -4.28 5.36
N SER A 5 -16.01 -2.95 5.48
CA SER A 5 -14.96 -2.05 5.01
C SER A 5 -14.51 -1.14 6.15
N PHE A 6 -13.24 -0.82 6.17
CA PHE A 6 -12.59 0.10 7.11
C PHE A 6 -11.86 1.17 6.32
N GLN A 7 -11.88 2.40 6.80
CA GLN A 7 -10.96 3.44 6.33
C GLN A 7 -9.86 3.62 7.38
N VAL A 8 -8.61 3.61 6.93
CA VAL A 8 -7.41 3.69 7.78
C VAL A 8 -6.46 4.71 7.21
N ASP A 9 -6.02 5.64 8.05
CA ASP A 9 -4.94 6.56 7.70
C ASP A 9 -3.61 5.93 8.11
N ALA A 10 -2.80 5.51 7.15
CA ALA A 10 -1.50 4.90 7.38
C ALA A 10 -0.41 5.97 7.60
N PHE A 11 0.67 5.60 8.31
CA PHE A 11 1.83 6.45 8.61
C PHE A 11 1.52 7.70 9.47
N THR A 12 0.55 7.60 10.37
CA THR A 12 0.18 8.68 11.27
C THR A 12 -0.32 8.16 12.62
N ASP A 13 -0.19 8.97 13.64
CA ASP A 13 -0.81 8.82 14.96
C ASP A 13 -1.97 9.81 15.18
N ARG A 14 -2.32 10.60 14.16
CA ARG A 14 -3.32 11.68 14.23
C ARG A 14 -4.47 11.41 13.27
N LEU A 15 -5.68 11.74 13.71
CA LEU A 15 -6.86 11.73 12.85
C LEU A 15 -6.68 12.71 11.67
N PHE A 16 -7.13 12.28 10.49
CA PHE A 16 -7.06 13.06 9.25
C PHE A 16 -5.64 13.39 8.77
N GLY A 17 -4.63 12.69 9.27
CA GLY A 17 -3.25 12.76 8.80
C GLY A 17 -2.89 11.55 7.94
N GLY A 18 -1.61 11.45 7.55
CA GLY A 18 -1.08 10.27 6.86
C GLY A 18 -1.63 10.04 5.45
N ASN A 19 -1.68 8.75 5.06
CA ASN A 19 -2.16 8.33 3.74
C ASN A 19 -3.35 7.39 3.88
N PRO A 20 -4.58 7.78 3.48
CA PRO A 20 -5.78 6.99 3.67
C PRO A 20 -5.85 5.80 2.70
N ALA A 21 -6.37 4.68 3.20
CA ALA A 21 -6.73 3.52 2.40
C ALA A 21 -8.04 2.92 2.90
N ALA A 22 -8.86 2.39 1.98
CA ALA A 22 -9.92 1.48 2.37
C ALA A 22 -9.37 0.06 2.49
N VAL A 23 -9.84 -0.68 3.51
CA VAL A 23 -9.54 -2.10 3.70
C VAL A 23 -10.85 -2.87 3.70
N VAL A 24 -11.02 -3.74 2.73
CA VAL A 24 -12.23 -4.55 2.53
C VAL A 24 -11.91 -6.01 2.81
N LEU A 25 -12.54 -6.57 3.84
CA LEU A 25 -12.39 -7.98 4.18
C LEU A 25 -13.46 -8.81 3.45
N LEU A 26 -13.01 -9.75 2.64
CA LEU A 26 -13.86 -10.60 1.81
C LEU A 26 -13.64 -12.08 2.12
N PRO A 27 -14.66 -12.95 2.03
CA PRO A 27 -14.47 -14.39 2.10
C PRO A 27 -13.78 -14.95 0.84
N GLU A 28 -14.05 -14.33 -0.31
CA GLU A 28 -13.46 -14.64 -1.61
C GLU A 28 -13.52 -13.39 -2.50
N TYR A 29 -12.70 -13.34 -3.54
CA TYR A 29 -12.76 -12.23 -4.50
C TYR A 29 -14.01 -12.37 -5.39
N PRO A 30 -14.83 -11.33 -5.51
CA PRO A 30 -15.82 -11.21 -6.57
C PRO A 30 -15.11 -10.98 -7.92
N GLY A 31 -15.87 -10.80 -8.99
CA GLY A 31 -15.32 -10.40 -10.28
C GLY A 31 -14.60 -9.05 -10.22
N ASP A 32 -13.58 -8.87 -11.06
CA ASP A 32 -12.72 -7.68 -11.06
C ASP A 32 -13.49 -6.36 -11.28
N ASP A 33 -14.56 -6.38 -12.07
CA ASP A 33 -15.39 -5.20 -12.29
C ASP A 33 -16.05 -4.69 -11.01
N LEU A 34 -16.44 -5.60 -10.09
CA LEU A 34 -17.01 -5.21 -8.82
C LEU A 34 -15.92 -4.65 -7.88
N LEU A 35 -14.71 -5.25 -7.86
CA LEU A 35 -13.58 -4.70 -7.09
C LEU A 35 -13.25 -3.28 -7.54
N LYS A 36 -13.16 -3.04 -8.85
CA LYS A 36 -12.93 -1.69 -9.43
C LYS A 36 -14.05 -0.71 -9.07
N SER A 37 -15.30 -1.15 -9.18
CA SER A 37 -16.45 -0.30 -8.85
C SER A 37 -16.43 0.12 -7.36
N ILE A 38 -16.09 -0.80 -6.45
CA ILE A 38 -15.97 -0.49 -5.02
C ILE A 38 -14.81 0.49 -4.78
N ALA A 39 -13.66 0.29 -5.43
CA ALA A 39 -12.52 1.18 -5.29
C ALA A 39 -12.82 2.58 -5.83
N SER A 40 -13.51 2.67 -6.97
CA SER A 40 -13.96 3.93 -7.58
C SER A 40 -14.96 4.67 -6.67
N GLU A 41 -15.93 3.95 -6.08
CA GLU A 41 -16.91 4.53 -5.15
C GLU A 41 -16.26 5.04 -3.86
N ASN A 42 -15.27 4.32 -3.32
CA ASN A 42 -14.51 4.75 -2.16
C ASN A 42 -13.73 6.04 -2.42
N ASN A 43 -13.28 6.25 -3.65
CA ASN A 43 -12.54 7.44 -4.09
C ASN A 43 -11.36 7.80 -3.17
N LEU A 44 -10.67 6.77 -2.66
CA LEU A 44 -9.45 6.89 -1.88
C LEU A 44 -8.23 6.58 -2.76
N PRO A 45 -7.02 6.98 -2.35
CA PRO A 45 -5.79 6.65 -3.08
C PRO A 45 -5.74 5.17 -3.45
N GLU A 46 -5.99 4.26 -2.47
CA GLU A 46 -6.15 2.84 -2.73
C GLU A 46 -7.22 2.19 -1.85
N THR A 47 -7.87 1.19 -2.42
CA THR A 47 -8.70 0.21 -1.73
C THR A 47 -8.00 -1.14 -1.75
N ALA A 48 -7.72 -1.69 -0.58
CA ALA A 48 -7.14 -3.00 -0.37
C ALA A 48 -8.25 -4.05 -0.17
N PHE A 49 -8.21 -5.11 -0.95
CA PHE A 49 -9.12 -6.25 -0.81
C PHE A 49 -8.36 -7.43 -0.22
N VAL A 50 -8.79 -7.91 0.94
CA VAL A 50 -8.14 -8.96 1.71
C VAL A 50 -9.02 -10.19 1.76
N VAL A 51 -8.46 -11.35 1.40
CA VAL A 51 -9.13 -12.64 1.45
C VAL A 51 -8.28 -13.63 2.26
N PRO A 52 -8.82 -14.28 3.30
CA PRO A 52 -8.09 -15.32 4.02
C PRO A 52 -7.72 -16.49 3.09
N ASP A 53 -6.51 -17.05 3.27
CA ASP A 53 -5.98 -18.16 2.45
C ASP A 53 -5.13 -19.10 3.34
N GLY A 54 -5.78 -19.88 4.19
CA GLY A 54 -5.14 -20.75 5.17
C GLY A 54 -4.33 -19.95 6.21
N GLN A 55 -3.02 -20.08 6.17
CA GLN A 55 -2.13 -19.29 7.05
C GLN A 55 -1.70 -17.95 6.46
N TYR A 56 -2.12 -17.66 5.23
CA TYR A 56 -1.85 -16.46 4.47
C TYR A 56 -3.10 -15.62 4.31
N PHE A 57 -2.92 -14.43 3.74
CA PHE A 57 -3.99 -13.61 3.19
C PHE A 57 -3.64 -13.27 1.76
N ARG A 58 -4.58 -13.40 0.83
CA ARG A 58 -4.44 -12.84 -0.52
C ARG A 58 -4.78 -11.36 -0.45
N LEU A 59 -3.98 -10.52 -1.09
CA LEU A 59 -4.11 -9.07 -1.04
C LEU A 59 -3.98 -8.48 -2.45
N ARG A 60 -4.96 -7.66 -2.81
CA ARG A 60 -5.01 -6.90 -4.06
C ARG A 60 -5.34 -5.45 -3.73
N TRP A 61 -4.79 -4.52 -4.49
CA TRP A 61 -4.98 -3.07 -4.30
C TRP A 61 -5.50 -2.45 -5.59
N PHE A 62 -6.45 -1.56 -5.44
CA PHE A 62 -7.03 -0.81 -6.56
C PHE A 62 -7.05 0.67 -6.22
N THR A 63 -6.56 1.51 -7.15
CA THR A 63 -6.92 2.92 -7.20
C THR A 63 -8.37 3.04 -7.73
N PRO A 64 -8.97 4.21 -7.79
CA PRO A 64 -10.27 4.38 -8.47
C PRO A 64 -10.29 3.88 -9.92
N ASP A 65 -9.14 3.84 -10.61
CA ASP A 65 -9.05 3.56 -12.04
C ASP A 65 -8.42 2.20 -12.39
N ILE A 66 -7.38 1.78 -11.65
CA ILE A 66 -6.57 0.61 -12.00
C ILE A 66 -6.21 -0.27 -10.80
N GLU A 67 -5.88 -1.52 -11.06
CA GLU A 67 -5.23 -2.41 -10.09
C GLU A 67 -3.74 -2.10 -10.00
N MET A 68 -3.21 -2.05 -8.77
CA MET A 68 -1.80 -1.82 -8.48
C MET A 68 -1.07 -3.15 -8.23
N ASP A 69 0.18 -3.21 -8.66
CA ASP A 69 1.05 -4.38 -8.45
C ASP A 69 1.70 -4.40 -7.05
N LEU A 70 1.86 -3.22 -6.43
CA LEU A 70 2.45 -3.07 -5.09
C LEU A 70 1.98 -1.75 -4.46
N CYS A 71 1.54 -1.83 -3.19
CA CYS A 71 1.12 -0.66 -2.42
C CYS A 71 1.51 -0.80 -0.94
N GLY A 72 2.42 0.06 -0.46
CA GLY A 72 2.94 -0.01 0.91
C GLY A 72 1.92 0.39 1.98
N HIS A 73 1.34 1.59 1.86
CA HIS A 73 0.45 2.12 2.89
C HIS A 73 -0.85 1.30 3.04
N ALA A 74 -1.42 0.82 1.92
CA ALA A 74 -2.62 -0.02 1.97
C ALA A 74 -2.32 -1.44 2.49
N THR A 75 -1.08 -1.95 2.33
CA THR A 75 -0.61 -3.18 2.98
C THR A 75 -0.52 -2.99 4.49
N LEU A 76 0.05 -1.87 4.94
CA LEU A 76 0.14 -1.52 6.36
C LEU A 76 -1.26 -1.39 6.97
N ALA A 77 -2.16 -0.67 6.32
CA ALA A 77 -3.56 -0.52 6.73
C ALA A 77 -4.26 -1.89 6.84
N SER A 78 -4.06 -2.78 5.85
CA SER A 78 -4.62 -4.14 5.85
C SER A 78 -4.10 -4.96 7.03
N ALA A 79 -2.80 -4.90 7.31
CA ALA A 79 -2.22 -5.60 8.46
C ALA A 79 -2.77 -5.05 9.78
N HIS A 80 -2.90 -3.74 9.92
CA HIS A 80 -3.50 -3.11 11.10
C HIS A 80 -4.92 -3.61 11.35
N ILE A 81 -5.77 -3.67 10.34
CA ILE A 81 -7.13 -4.18 10.45
C ILE A 81 -7.16 -5.67 10.83
N ILE A 82 -6.32 -6.50 10.21
CA ILE A 82 -6.24 -7.92 10.57
C ILE A 82 -5.83 -8.07 12.04
N PHE A 83 -4.79 -7.39 12.49
CA PHE A 83 -4.30 -7.46 13.87
C PHE A 83 -5.29 -6.93 14.90
N SER A 84 -6.04 -5.87 14.58
CA SER A 84 -6.89 -5.17 15.55
C SER A 84 -8.36 -5.61 15.52
N GLN A 85 -8.90 -6.08 14.38
CA GLN A 85 -10.32 -6.27 14.18
C GLN A 85 -10.74 -7.72 13.93
N THR A 86 -9.80 -8.62 13.59
CA THR A 86 -10.19 -10.01 13.23
C THR A 86 -9.90 -11.06 14.32
N GLY A 87 -9.31 -10.66 15.45
CA GLY A 87 -8.87 -11.61 16.48
C GLY A 87 -7.64 -12.44 16.08
N TYR A 88 -6.88 -11.99 15.09
CA TYR A 88 -5.66 -12.65 14.64
C TYR A 88 -4.57 -12.62 15.73
N MET A 89 -4.14 -13.81 16.19
CA MET A 89 -3.30 -13.95 17.40
C MET A 89 -1.80 -14.06 17.12
N ARG A 90 -1.38 -14.19 15.85
CA ARG A 90 0.04 -14.27 15.50
C ARG A 90 0.63 -12.87 15.37
N ASP A 91 1.95 -12.74 15.55
CA ASP A 91 2.66 -11.46 15.39
C ASP A 91 3.13 -11.19 13.95
N THR A 92 2.91 -12.13 13.05
CA THR A 92 3.35 -12.02 11.65
C THR A 92 2.21 -12.35 10.71
N ILE A 93 1.93 -11.45 9.78
CA ILE A 93 1.01 -11.65 8.66
C ILE A 93 1.84 -11.85 7.39
N LYS A 94 1.43 -12.81 6.58
CA LYS A 94 1.98 -13.07 5.26
C LYS A 94 0.90 -12.85 4.21
N PHE A 95 1.16 -11.90 3.32
CA PHE A 95 0.29 -11.63 2.19
C PHE A 95 0.82 -12.27 0.92
N ARG A 96 -0.07 -12.89 0.15
CA ARG A 96 0.19 -13.32 -1.23
C ARG A 96 -0.36 -12.27 -2.18
N THR A 97 0.52 -11.73 -3.01
CA THR A 97 0.22 -10.66 -3.97
C THR A 97 0.76 -11.01 -5.35
N VAL A 98 0.42 -10.22 -6.35
CA VAL A 98 0.99 -10.34 -7.70
C VAL A 98 2.51 -10.08 -7.71
N SER A 99 3.02 -9.27 -6.77
CA SER A 99 4.46 -8.99 -6.62
C SER A 99 5.19 -9.97 -5.70
N GLY A 100 4.55 -11.08 -5.32
CA GLY A 100 5.10 -12.09 -4.44
C GLY A 100 4.58 -12.01 -3.00
N GLU A 101 5.30 -12.63 -2.08
CA GLU A 101 4.97 -12.63 -0.65
C GLU A 101 5.44 -11.31 -0.02
N LEU A 102 4.53 -10.66 0.72
CA LEU A 102 4.85 -9.53 1.59
C LEU A 102 4.64 -9.96 3.03
N ILE A 103 5.55 -9.53 3.91
CA ILE A 103 5.51 -9.89 5.33
C ILE A 103 5.34 -8.62 6.15
N VAL A 104 4.39 -8.66 7.10
CA VAL A 104 4.20 -7.60 8.09
C VAL A 104 4.28 -8.21 9.47
N LYS A 105 5.18 -7.67 10.30
CA LYS A 105 5.40 -8.10 11.68
C LYS A 105 4.94 -7.01 12.64
N ARG A 106 4.32 -7.43 13.74
CA ARG A 106 4.02 -6.54 14.87
C ARG A 106 5.27 -6.34 15.69
N CYS A 107 5.63 -5.09 15.96
CA CYS A 107 6.74 -4.68 16.80
C CYS A 107 6.23 -3.90 18.03
N SER A 108 7.10 -3.60 18.99
CA SER A 108 6.76 -2.82 20.19
C SER A 108 6.27 -1.42 19.86
N GLU A 109 6.76 -0.83 18.77
CA GLU A 109 6.48 0.57 18.37
C GLU A 109 5.68 0.69 17.06
N GLY A 110 5.05 -0.42 16.61
CA GLY A 110 4.25 -0.39 15.37
C GLY A 110 4.39 -1.67 14.55
N TYR A 111 4.65 -1.51 13.27
CA TYR A 111 4.76 -2.62 12.32
C TYR A 111 6.03 -2.51 11.48
N GLU A 112 6.68 -3.63 11.25
CA GLU A 112 7.77 -3.82 10.30
C GLU A 112 7.23 -4.49 9.04
N MET A 113 7.56 -3.96 7.86
CA MET A 113 7.15 -4.52 6.57
C MET A 113 8.37 -4.90 5.75
N GLU A 114 8.35 -6.10 5.18
CA GLU A 114 9.36 -6.57 4.23
C GLU A 114 8.81 -6.50 2.80
N PHE A 115 9.54 -5.82 1.90
CA PHE A 115 9.20 -5.66 0.49
C PHE A 115 10.30 -6.19 -0.42
N PRO A 116 9.98 -6.61 -1.65
CA PRO A 116 11.00 -6.93 -2.65
C PRO A 116 11.84 -5.68 -2.95
N LEU A 117 13.17 -5.85 -2.90
CA LEU A 117 14.10 -4.79 -3.24
C LEU A 117 13.98 -4.45 -4.74
N ARG A 118 13.82 -3.18 -5.04
CA ARG A 118 13.92 -2.60 -6.38
C ARG A 118 15.07 -1.60 -6.38
N GLU A 119 16.28 -2.08 -6.64
CA GLU A 119 17.47 -1.25 -6.65
C GLU A 119 17.38 -0.16 -7.69
N GLY A 120 17.62 1.10 -7.28
CA GLY A 120 17.69 2.26 -8.15
C GLY A 120 19.12 2.44 -8.66
N LEU A 121 19.29 2.55 -9.97
CA LEU A 121 20.55 2.92 -10.60
C LEU A 121 20.66 4.44 -10.75
N LYS A 122 21.86 5.01 -10.57
CA LYS A 122 22.09 6.44 -10.77
C LYS A 122 21.67 6.84 -12.16
N SER A 123 20.91 7.92 -12.29
CA SER A 123 20.27 8.34 -13.53
C SER A 123 20.21 9.86 -13.62
N GLU A 124 19.82 10.35 -14.79
CA GLU A 124 19.45 11.74 -15.02
C GLU A 124 17.93 11.84 -15.20
N LEU A 125 17.37 12.98 -14.85
CA LEU A 125 15.95 13.26 -15.12
C LEU A 125 15.77 13.68 -16.58
N PRO A 126 14.65 13.28 -17.23
CA PRO A 126 14.20 13.96 -18.44
C PRO A 126 14.11 15.47 -18.21
N LYS A 127 14.49 16.22 -19.24
CA LYS A 127 14.55 17.69 -19.16
C LYS A 127 13.22 18.30 -18.73
N GLU A 128 12.12 17.76 -19.22
CA GLU A 128 10.77 18.22 -18.91
C GLU A 128 10.44 18.07 -17.40
N ILE A 129 10.85 16.96 -16.79
CA ILE A 129 10.68 16.73 -15.34
C ILE A 129 11.62 17.67 -14.57
N PHE A 130 12.90 17.73 -14.99
CA PHE A 130 13.88 18.58 -14.33
C PHE A 130 13.45 20.05 -14.34
N ASP A 131 12.98 20.56 -15.46
CA ASP A 131 12.54 21.95 -15.60
C ASP A 131 11.28 22.28 -14.77
N ALA A 132 10.39 21.30 -14.60
CA ALA A 132 9.16 21.45 -13.80
C ALA A 132 9.39 21.50 -12.28
N LEU A 133 10.53 21.01 -11.79
CA LEU A 133 10.84 21.03 -10.36
C LEU A 133 11.27 22.43 -9.91
N SER A 134 10.62 22.97 -8.88
CA SER A 134 11.01 24.25 -8.25
C SER A 134 12.35 24.15 -7.52
N ILE A 135 12.62 23.02 -6.86
CA ILE A 135 13.87 22.71 -6.19
C ILE A 135 14.51 21.53 -6.91
N LYS A 136 15.79 21.66 -7.27
CA LYS A 136 16.51 20.61 -7.99
C LYS A 136 17.03 19.56 -7.02
N PRO A 137 16.88 18.25 -7.34
CA PRO A 137 17.42 17.19 -6.51
C PRO A 137 18.94 17.16 -6.54
N LYS A 138 19.55 16.71 -5.44
CA LYS A 138 20.99 16.49 -5.31
C LYS A 138 21.45 15.27 -6.10
N GLU A 139 20.66 14.20 -6.03
CA GLU A 139 20.90 12.96 -6.74
C GLU A 139 19.60 12.41 -7.30
N VAL A 140 19.72 11.66 -8.38
CA VAL A 140 18.60 11.00 -9.06
C VAL A 140 18.95 9.54 -9.26
N TYR A 141 18.01 8.67 -8.91
CA TYR A 141 18.08 7.25 -9.18
C TYR A 141 16.84 6.82 -9.96
N LYS A 142 16.96 5.76 -10.76
CA LYS A 142 15.87 5.19 -11.54
C LYS A 142 15.82 3.68 -11.37
N SER A 143 14.64 3.18 -11.09
CA SER A 143 14.25 1.79 -11.24
C SER A 143 12.99 1.75 -12.11
N ARG A 144 11.84 1.33 -11.60
CA ARG A 144 10.54 1.57 -12.24
C ARG A 144 10.20 3.06 -12.24
N ASP A 145 10.44 3.70 -11.11
CA ASP A 145 10.17 5.10 -10.86
C ASP A 145 11.48 5.88 -10.64
N TYR A 146 11.42 7.22 -10.69
CA TYR A 146 12.53 8.08 -10.30
C TYR A 146 12.52 8.33 -8.80
N LEU A 147 13.66 8.13 -8.15
CA LEU A 147 13.91 8.53 -6.77
C LEU A 147 14.75 9.81 -6.77
N LEU A 148 14.20 10.88 -6.23
CA LEU A 148 14.85 12.19 -6.15
C LEU A 148 15.33 12.42 -4.73
N ILE A 149 16.63 12.63 -4.55
CA ILE A 149 17.26 12.87 -3.24
C ILE A 149 17.42 14.37 -3.02
N TYR A 150 16.97 14.85 -1.89
CA TYR A 150 17.10 16.22 -1.41
C TYR A 150 17.83 16.24 -0.07
N ASP A 151 18.51 17.35 0.26
CA ASP A 151 19.23 17.49 1.53
C ASP A 151 18.29 17.73 2.73
N LYS A 152 17.10 18.28 2.47
CA LYS A 152 16.11 18.64 3.51
C LYS A 152 14.68 18.39 3.03
N GLN A 153 13.80 18.19 3.98
CA GLN A 153 12.36 18.17 3.81
C GLN A 153 11.80 19.57 4.11
N GLU A 154 11.80 20.45 3.12
CA GLU A 154 11.20 21.80 3.23
C GLU A 154 10.35 22.08 1.99
#